data_f1a1035cb344d86463f967fb47f312a4
#
_entry.id   f1a1035cb344d86463f967fb47f312a4
#
_cell.length_a   1.000
_cell.length_b   1.000
_cell.length_c   1.000
_cell.angle_alpha   90.00
_cell.angle_beta   90.00
_cell.angle_gamma   90.00
#
_symmetry.space_group_name_H-M   'P 1'
#
loop_
_entity.id
_entity.type
_entity.pdbx_description
1 polymer ?
#
loop_
_entity_poly.entity_id
_entity_poly.type
_entity_poly.pdbx_seq_one_letter_code
_entity_poly.pdbx_strand_id
1 'polypeptide(L)'
;MHIPDGYLAPAVSLALAIPTVPVWAIATQKVKQVLNNRTVPLLAIFSALSFTVMMFNVPVPGGTTAHAVGGTLIAVVLGPWAAVIAVSTALVLQALFFGDGGVLAIFANCLNMAIILPFVGYGTYRLLAAGELEKHLVDAPSRPMSVGAT
;
A
#
# COMPACT_ATOMS: atom_id res chain seq x y z
N MET A 1 8.52 11.60 1.24
CA MET A 1 9.96 11.67 1.65
C MET A 1 10.46 10.28 1.98
N HIS A 2 11.45 9.83 1.25
CA HIS A 2 12.08 8.52 1.43
C HIS A 2 13.38 8.70 2.24
N ILE A 3 13.85 7.64 2.87
CA ILE A 3 15.15 7.67 3.54
C ILE A 3 16.22 7.72 2.44
N PRO A 4 17.03 8.79 2.34
CA PRO A 4 18.08 8.88 1.34
C PRO A 4 19.30 8.05 1.74
N ASP A 5 20.22 7.83 0.81
CA ASP A 5 21.48 7.17 1.09
C ASP A 5 22.33 7.99 2.08
N GLY A 6 23.07 7.29 2.94
CA GLY A 6 23.90 7.89 3.97
C GLY A 6 23.22 8.11 5.34
N TYR A 7 21.90 8.00 5.43
CA TYR A 7 21.18 8.11 6.72
C TYR A 7 21.08 6.80 7.47
N LEU A 8 21.16 5.66 6.77
CA LEU A 8 21.18 4.33 7.39
C LEU A 8 22.55 3.67 7.17
N ALA A 9 23.09 3.07 8.22
CA ALA A 9 24.26 2.22 8.06
C ALA A 9 23.92 1.04 7.13
N PRO A 10 24.82 0.65 6.20
CA PRO A 10 24.56 -0.44 5.25
C PRO A 10 24.15 -1.75 5.93
N ALA A 11 24.72 -2.05 7.11
CA ALA A 11 24.35 -3.22 7.88
C ALA A 11 22.88 -3.21 8.35
N VAL A 12 22.36 -2.03 8.74
CA VAL A 12 20.95 -1.88 9.15
C VAL A 12 20.04 -2.06 7.94
N SER A 13 20.38 -1.46 6.81
CA SER A 13 19.61 -1.61 5.58
C SER A 13 19.56 -3.06 5.11
N LEU A 14 20.67 -3.77 5.14
CA LEU A 14 20.72 -5.19 4.82
C LEU A 14 19.93 -6.05 5.83
N ALA A 15 19.96 -5.73 7.13
CA ALA A 15 19.15 -6.42 8.12
C ALA A 15 17.64 -6.30 7.82
N LEU A 16 17.19 -5.14 7.27
CA LEU A 16 15.81 -4.93 6.87
C LEU A 16 15.40 -5.69 5.59
N ALA A 17 16.37 -6.22 4.84
CA ALA A 17 16.08 -7.16 3.75
C ALA A 17 15.51 -8.48 4.27
N ILE A 18 15.89 -8.90 5.49
CA ILE A 18 15.43 -10.18 6.09
C ILE A 18 13.90 -10.26 6.14
N PRO A 19 13.15 -9.28 6.66
CA PRO A 19 11.70 -9.31 6.60
C PRO A 19 11.13 -8.91 5.23
N THR A 20 11.80 -8.03 4.47
CA THR A 20 11.25 -7.46 3.23
C THR A 20 11.23 -8.47 2.08
N VAL A 21 12.32 -9.21 1.88
CA VAL A 21 12.46 -10.15 0.77
C VAL A 21 11.46 -11.30 0.83
N PRO A 22 11.24 -11.97 1.97
CA PRO A 22 10.18 -12.98 2.07
C PRO A 22 8.78 -12.43 1.79
N VAL A 23 8.47 -11.22 2.26
CA VAL A 23 7.18 -10.58 1.99
C VAL A 23 7.01 -10.32 0.48
N TRP A 24 8.04 -9.86 -0.22
CA TRP A 24 8.00 -9.72 -1.68
C TRP A 24 7.77 -11.05 -2.41
N ALA A 25 8.42 -12.12 -1.96
CA ALA A 25 8.21 -13.45 -2.53
C ALA A 25 6.76 -13.92 -2.36
N ILE A 26 6.20 -13.76 -1.15
CA ILE A 26 4.80 -14.08 -0.86
C ILE A 26 3.86 -13.20 -1.68
N ALA A 27 4.10 -11.88 -1.71
CA ALA A 27 3.28 -10.94 -2.46
C ALA A 27 3.25 -11.30 -3.95
N THR A 28 4.40 -11.61 -4.54
CA THR A 28 4.52 -12.04 -5.94
C THR A 28 3.72 -13.30 -6.20
N GLN A 29 3.79 -14.30 -5.33
CA GLN A 29 3.00 -15.54 -5.46
C GLN A 29 1.50 -15.29 -5.34
N LYS A 30 1.08 -14.47 -4.35
CA LYS A 30 -0.33 -14.12 -4.16
C LYS A 30 -0.90 -13.33 -5.34
N VAL A 31 -0.16 -12.35 -5.82
CA VAL A 31 -0.59 -11.53 -6.96
C VAL A 31 -0.65 -12.36 -8.24
N LYS A 32 0.31 -13.25 -8.50
CA LYS A 32 0.28 -14.16 -9.66
C LYS A 32 -0.99 -15.00 -9.74
N GLN A 33 -1.57 -15.39 -8.61
CA GLN A 33 -2.79 -16.20 -8.56
C GLN A 33 -4.05 -15.43 -9.01
N VAL A 34 -4.03 -14.09 -8.91
CA VAL A 34 -5.15 -13.21 -9.25
C VAL A 34 -4.89 -12.37 -10.51
N LEU A 35 -3.69 -12.50 -11.10
CA LEU A 35 -3.36 -11.81 -12.34
C LEU A 35 -4.21 -12.31 -13.50
N ASN A 36 -4.87 -11.38 -14.15
CA ASN A 36 -5.62 -11.58 -15.38
C ASN A 36 -5.50 -10.33 -16.27
N ASN A 37 -6.09 -10.39 -17.46
CA ASN A 37 -6.02 -9.29 -18.43
C ASN A 37 -6.59 -7.96 -17.93
N ARG A 38 -7.33 -7.94 -16.83
CA ARG A 38 -7.86 -6.71 -16.20
C ARG A 38 -7.03 -6.25 -15.01
N THR A 39 -6.53 -7.17 -14.20
CA THR A 39 -5.77 -6.83 -12.98
C THR A 39 -4.35 -6.35 -13.29
N VAL A 40 -3.72 -6.82 -14.37
CA VAL A 40 -2.37 -6.35 -14.76
C VAL A 40 -2.36 -4.86 -15.11
N PRO A 41 -3.23 -4.35 -16.00
CA PRO A 41 -3.31 -2.91 -16.25
C PRO A 41 -3.65 -2.07 -15.02
N LEU A 42 -4.57 -2.56 -14.18
CA LEU A 42 -4.92 -1.87 -12.94
C LEU A 42 -3.72 -1.76 -11.99
N LEU A 43 -2.96 -2.83 -11.82
CA LEU A 43 -1.75 -2.83 -11.00
C LEU A 43 -0.73 -1.81 -11.52
N ALA A 44 -0.55 -1.73 -12.85
CA ALA A 44 0.35 -0.77 -13.48
C ALA A 44 -0.13 0.68 -13.27
N ILE A 45 -1.44 0.94 -13.44
CA ILE A 45 -2.04 2.27 -13.21
C ILE A 45 -1.87 2.70 -11.74
N PHE A 46 -2.12 1.80 -10.80
CA PHE A 46 -1.96 2.10 -9.38
C PHE A 46 -0.50 2.27 -8.97
N SER A 47 0.44 1.55 -9.59
CA SER A 47 1.88 1.79 -9.40
C SER A 47 2.28 3.18 -9.91
N ALA A 48 1.80 3.57 -11.09
CA ALA A 48 2.03 4.90 -11.65
C ALA A 48 1.36 5.99 -10.80
N LEU A 49 0.15 5.76 -10.30
CA LEU A 49 -0.52 6.68 -9.37
C LEU A 49 0.31 6.88 -8.10
N SER A 50 0.75 5.79 -7.47
CA SER A 50 1.61 5.84 -6.28
C SER A 50 2.89 6.63 -6.56
N PHE A 51 3.57 6.32 -7.66
CA PHE A 51 4.75 7.06 -8.12
C PHE A 51 4.47 8.56 -8.24
N THR A 52 3.42 8.93 -8.97
CA THR A 52 3.07 10.33 -9.23
C THR A 52 2.70 11.08 -7.94
N VAL A 53 1.89 10.46 -7.08
CA VAL A 53 1.45 11.09 -5.82
C VAL A 53 2.65 11.32 -4.88
N MET A 54 3.61 10.41 -4.83
CA MET A 54 4.82 10.56 -4.02
C MET A 54 5.75 11.68 -4.52
N MET A 55 5.63 12.13 -5.77
CA MET A 55 6.41 13.28 -6.29
C MET A 55 5.92 14.62 -5.73
N PHE A 56 4.69 14.70 -5.22
CA PHE A 56 4.15 15.92 -4.62
C PHE A 56 4.55 16.04 -3.15
N ASN A 57 5.65 16.71 -2.90
CA ASN A 57 6.16 16.95 -1.56
C ASN A 57 5.62 18.27 -0.98
N VAL A 58 4.98 18.17 0.18
CA VAL A 58 4.46 19.32 0.93
C VAL A 58 5.42 19.64 2.07
N PRO A 59 5.94 20.88 2.18
CA PRO A 59 6.78 21.25 3.30
C PRO A 59 5.99 21.20 4.61
N VAL A 60 6.60 20.63 5.64
CA VAL A 60 6.03 20.58 6.99
C VAL A 60 6.95 21.26 8.00
N PRO A 61 6.42 21.74 9.13
CA PRO A 61 7.24 22.35 10.18
C PRO A 61 8.37 21.42 10.62
N GLY A 62 9.56 21.99 10.86
CA GLY A 62 10.76 21.22 11.22
C GLY A 62 11.74 20.99 10.07
N GLY A 63 11.53 21.62 8.91
CA GLY A 63 12.49 21.57 7.79
C GLY A 63 12.46 20.27 6.99
N THR A 64 11.35 19.53 7.06
CA THR A 64 11.13 18.29 6.31
C THR A 64 9.94 18.42 5.36
N THR A 65 9.69 17.39 4.57
CA THR A 65 8.53 17.31 3.66
C THR A 65 7.71 16.05 3.94
N ALA A 66 6.42 16.11 3.64
CA ALA A 66 5.53 14.97 3.64
C ALA A 66 4.91 14.78 2.25
N HIS A 67 4.56 13.55 1.93
CA HIS A 67 3.80 13.21 0.72
C HIS A 67 2.86 12.04 0.99
N ALA A 68 1.81 11.94 0.18
CA ALA A 68 0.98 10.75 0.18
C ALA A 68 1.68 9.61 -0.57
N VAL A 69 1.38 8.37 -0.20
CA VAL A 69 1.95 7.16 -0.83
C VAL A 69 0.91 6.44 -1.69
N GLY A 70 -0.36 6.53 -1.32
CA GLY A 70 -1.45 5.81 -1.99
C GLY A 70 -1.54 4.32 -1.64
N GLY A 71 -0.62 3.80 -0.82
CA GLY A 71 -0.55 2.36 -0.51
C GLY A 71 -1.82 1.81 0.14
N THR A 72 -2.43 2.54 1.08
CA THR A 72 -3.70 2.15 1.70
C THR A 72 -4.85 2.12 0.68
N LEU A 73 -4.93 3.11 -0.22
CA LEU A 73 -5.94 3.13 -1.28
C LEU A 73 -5.81 1.90 -2.18
N ILE A 74 -4.60 1.59 -2.61
CA ILE A 74 -4.32 0.40 -3.43
C ILE A 74 -4.71 -0.88 -2.68
N ALA A 75 -4.40 -0.95 -1.38
CA ALA A 75 -4.72 -2.10 -0.54
C ALA A 75 -6.24 -2.31 -0.39
N VAL A 76 -7.01 -1.23 -0.30
CA VAL A 76 -8.48 -1.30 -0.24
C VAL A 76 -9.08 -1.76 -1.56
N VAL A 77 -8.54 -1.30 -2.70
CA VAL A 77 -9.10 -1.58 -4.04
C VAL A 77 -8.63 -2.93 -4.59
N LEU A 78 -7.35 -3.26 -4.49
CA LEU A 78 -6.72 -4.44 -5.11
C LEU A 78 -6.25 -5.49 -4.10
N GLY A 79 -6.36 -5.17 -2.80
CA GLY A 79 -5.83 -6.01 -1.74
C GLY A 79 -4.40 -5.63 -1.32
N PRO A 80 -4.02 -5.96 -0.07
CA PRO A 80 -2.75 -5.52 0.50
C PRO A 80 -1.52 -6.12 -0.22
N TRP A 81 -1.60 -7.33 -0.73
CA TRP A 81 -0.50 -7.96 -1.48
C TRP A 81 -0.22 -7.26 -2.82
N ALA A 82 -1.28 -6.79 -3.50
CA ALA A 82 -1.13 -5.99 -4.71
C ALA A 82 -0.51 -4.63 -4.40
N ALA A 83 -0.88 -4.01 -3.28
CA ALA A 83 -0.28 -2.76 -2.82
C ALA A 83 1.23 -2.91 -2.54
N VAL A 84 1.66 -4.04 -1.94
CA VAL A 84 3.10 -4.33 -1.77
C VAL A 84 3.84 -4.25 -3.09
N ILE A 85 3.35 -4.91 -4.13
CA ILE A 85 4.00 -4.92 -5.45
C ILE A 85 3.96 -3.53 -6.10
N ALA A 86 2.78 -2.87 -6.11
CA ALA A 86 2.61 -1.58 -6.74
C ALA A 86 3.52 -0.50 -6.14
N VAL A 87 3.50 -0.36 -4.81
CA VAL A 87 4.29 0.66 -4.11
C VAL A 87 5.78 0.32 -4.15
N SER A 88 6.18 -0.95 -3.99
CA SER A 88 7.59 -1.34 -4.13
C SER A 88 8.12 -1.03 -5.52
N THR A 89 7.35 -1.27 -6.58
CA THR A 89 7.73 -0.92 -7.95
C THR A 89 7.95 0.58 -8.10
N ALA A 90 7.04 1.40 -7.56
CA ALA A 90 7.20 2.85 -7.58
C ALA A 90 8.46 3.30 -6.84
N LEU A 91 8.71 2.79 -5.64
CA LEU A 91 9.89 3.13 -4.82
C LEU A 91 11.20 2.72 -5.50
N VAL A 92 11.26 1.54 -6.12
CA VAL A 92 12.45 1.08 -6.86
C VAL A 92 12.73 1.99 -8.05
N LEU A 93 11.69 2.35 -8.83
CA LEU A 93 11.85 3.28 -9.95
C LEU A 93 12.31 4.66 -9.49
N GLN A 94 11.76 5.20 -8.40
CA GLN A 94 12.17 6.47 -7.83
C GLN A 94 13.63 6.47 -7.37
N ALA A 95 14.06 5.43 -6.65
CA ALA A 95 15.43 5.31 -6.18
C ALA A 95 16.43 5.17 -7.33
N LEU A 96 16.13 4.35 -8.35
CA LEU A 96 17.07 4.05 -9.43
C LEU A 96 17.15 5.13 -10.51
N PHE A 97 16.03 5.74 -10.89
CA PHE A 97 15.97 6.66 -12.02
C PHE A 97 15.86 8.12 -11.64
N PHE A 98 15.35 8.43 -10.44
CA PHE A 98 15.09 9.80 -10.04
C PHE A 98 15.91 10.23 -8.82
N GLY A 99 16.65 9.31 -8.18
CA GLY A 99 17.41 9.61 -6.98
C GLY A 99 16.54 10.03 -5.79
N ASP A 100 15.22 9.75 -5.86
CA ASP A 100 14.29 10.02 -4.78
C ASP A 100 14.18 8.80 -3.87
N GLY A 101 14.89 8.87 -2.75
CA GLY A 101 15.17 7.76 -1.85
C GLY A 101 16.51 7.07 -2.14
N GLY A 102 17.07 6.43 -1.12
CA GLY A 102 18.35 5.75 -1.22
C GLY A 102 18.22 4.36 -1.82
N VAL A 103 19.13 4.00 -2.74
CA VAL A 103 19.27 2.62 -3.25
C VAL A 103 19.68 1.68 -2.11
N LEU A 104 20.58 2.13 -1.24
CA LEU A 104 20.98 1.37 -0.05
C LEU A 104 19.86 1.30 1.01
N ALA A 105 18.98 2.30 1.04
CA ALA A 105 17.86 2.35 1.97
C ALA A 105 16.57 1.70 1.42
N ILE A 106 16.62 1.04 0.24
CA ILE A 106 15.43 0.54 -0.45
C ILE A 106 14.61 -0.44 0.39
N PHE A 107 15.26 -1.33 1.16
CA PHE A 107 14.57 -2.28 2.01
C PHE A 107 13.82 -1.58 3.16
N ALA A 108 14.41 -0.53 3.75
CA ALA A 108 13.77 0.27 4.79
C ALA A 108 12.54 1.03 4.24
N ASN A 109 12.70 1.65 3.09
CA ASN A 109 11.63 2.39 2.42
C ASN A 109 10.49 1.44 2.01
N CYS A 110 10.79 0.30 1.42
CA CYS A 110 9.78 -0.69 1.04
C CYS A 110 9.11 -1.35 2.25
N LEU A 111 9.85 -1.68 3.29
CA LEU A 111 9.27 -2.24 4.51
C LEU A 111 8.24 -1.29 5.11
N ASN A 112 8.58 -0.01 5.23
CA ASN A 112 7.71 0.99 5.83
C ASN A 112 6.52 1.35 4.93
N MET A 113 6.77 1.74 3.68
CA MET A 113 5.76 2.33 2.80
C MET A 113 5.02 1.31 1.92
N ALA A 114 5.69 0.24 1.50
CA ALA A 114 5.07 -0.76 0.66
C ALA A 114 4.49 -1.95 1.43
N ILE A 115 4.92 -2.18 2.68
CA ILE A 115 4.46 -3.32 3.48
C ILE A 115 3.64 -2.82 4.67
N ILE A 116 4.27 -2.18 5.66
CA ILE A 116 3.60 -1.80 6.92
C ILE A 116 2.41 -0.88 6.64
N LEU A 117 2.60 0.20 5.90
CA LEU A 117 1.55 1.18 5.62
C LEU A 117 0.30 0.56 4.95
N PRO A 118 0.39 -0.22 3.86
CA PRO A 118 -0.78 -0.83 3.24
C PRO A 118 -1.48 -1.85 4.14
N PHE A 119 -0.75 -2.68 4.88
CA PHE A 119 -1.36 -3.68 5.76
C PHE A 119 -2.06 -3.04 6.95
N VAL A 120 -1.43 -2.08 7.61
CA VAL A 120 -2.03 -1.34 8.74
C VAL A 120 -3.24 -0.55 8.25
N GLY A 121 -3.10 0.20 7.15
CA GLY A 121 -4.20 0.98 6.59
C GLY A 121 -5.37 0.11 6.14
N TYR A 122 -5.11 -1.04 5.51
CA TYR A 122 -6.15 -2.00 5.14
C TYR A 122 -6.83 -2.63 6.35
N GLY A 123 -6.06 -3.00 7.38
CA GLY A 123 -6.60 -3.53 8.65
C GLY A 123 -7.52 -2.52 9.33
N THR A 124 -7.09 -1.26 9.43
CA THR A 124 -7.90 -0.17 9.99
C THR A 124 -9.19 0.03 9.18
N TYR A 125 -9.08 0.09 7.85
CA TYR A 125 -10.25 0.18 6.97
C TYR A 125 -11.25 -0.96 7.22
N ARG A 126 -10.77 -2.20 7.31
CA ARG A 126 -11.63 -3.38 7.55
C ARG A 126 -12.34 -3.31 8.90
N LEU A 127 -11.65 -2.86 9.94
CA LEU A 127 -12.25 -2.71 11.27
C LEU A 127 -13.35 -1.64 11.29
N LEU A 128 -13.09 -0.50 10.67
CA LEU A 128 -14.08 0.59 10.60
C LEU A 128 -15.28 0.21 9.71
N ALA A 129 -15.02 -0.39 8.55
CA ALA A 129 -16.09 -0.83 7.65
C ALA A 129 -16.96 -1.93 8.25
N ALA A 130 -16.40 -2.83 9.06
CA ALA A 130 -17.18 -3.85 9.76
C ALA A 130 -18.13 -3.22 10.79
N GLY A 131 -17.65 -2.23 11.56
CA GLY A 131 -18.46 -1.51 12.52
C GLY A 131 -19.63 -0.71 11.90
N GLU A 132 -19.41 -0.09 10.74
CA GLU A 132 -20.48 0.62 10.02
C GLU A 132 -21.50 -0.37 9.42
N LEU A 133 -21.04 -1.49 8.89
CA LEU A 133 -21.94 -2.52 8.36
C LEU A 133 -22.83 -3.12 9.46
N GLU A 134 -22.27 -3.36 10.64
CA GLU A 134 -23.03 -3.84 11.80
C GLU A 134 -24.10 -2.83 12.23
N LYS A 135 -23.77 -1.54 12.30
CA LYS A 135 -24.75 -0.47 12.58
C LYS A 135 -25.87 -0.46 11.55
N HIS A 136 -25.55 -0.51 10.26
CA HIS A 136 -26.56 -0.53 9.21
C HIS A 136 -27.47 -1.76 9.26
N LEU A 137 -26.97 -2.91 9.68
CA LEU A 137 -27.78 -4.12 9.85
C LEU A 137 -28.70 -4.04 11.08
N VAL A 138 -28.23 -3.39 12.15
CA VAL A 138 -29.03 -3.19 13.40
C VAL A 138 -30.11 -2.12 13.17
N ASP A 139 -29.78 -1.04 12.46
CA ASP A 139 -30.68 0.09 12.19
C ASP A 139 -31.58 -0.14 10.96
N ALA A 140 -31.39 -1.23 10.20
CA ALA A 140 -32.26 -1.55 9.09
C ALA A 140 -33.66 -1.85 9.59
N PRO A 141 -34.69 -1.06 9.19
CA PRO A 141 -36.06 -1.35 9.62
C PRO A 141 -36.42 -2.74 9.11
N SER A 142 -36.90 -3.60 10.01
CA SER A 142 -37.42 -4.92 9.68
C SER A 142 -38.52 -4.72 8.60
N ARG A 143 -38.19 -4.97 7.33
CA ARG A 143 -39.21 -5.01 6.27
C ARG A 143 -40.14 -6.17 6.62
N PRO A 144 -41.42 -5.92 6.91
CA PRO A 144 -42.36 -7.02 7.02
C PRO A 144 -42.35 -7.74 5.65
N MET A 145 -42.07 -9.04 5.67
CA MET A 145 -42.30 -9.87 4.48
C MET A 145 -43.79 -9.76 4.17
N SER A 146 -44.14 -8.97 3.15
CA SER A 146 -45.45 -9.04 2.55
C SER A 146 -45.53 -10.40 1.87
N VAL A 147 -46.10 -11.37 2.57
CA VAL A 147 -46.60 -12.59 1.98
C VAL A 147 -47.72 -12.15 1.04
N GLY A 148 -47.42 -12.01 -0.23
CA GLY A 148 -48.40 -11.85 -1.27
C GLY A 148 -49.26 -13.12 -1.32
N ALA A 149 -50.40 -13.08 -0.73
CA ALA A 149 -51.47 -14.02 -1.04
C ALA A 149 -52.09 -13.62 -2.36
N THR A 150 -52.01 -14.46 -3.34
CA THR A 150 -52.95 -14.96 -4.32
C THR A 150 -52.23 -15.62 -5.47
#